data_e151e3389dad1ac05d92decee024409b
#
_entry.id   e151e3389dad1ac05d92decee024409b
#
_cell.length_a   1.000
_cell.length_b   1.000
_cell.length_c   1.000
_cell.angle_alpha   90.00
_cell.angle_beta   90.00
_cell.angle_gamma   90.00
#
_symmetry.space_group_name_H-M   'P 1'
#
loop_
_entity.id
_entity.type
_entity.pdbx_description
1 polymer ?
#
loop_
_entity_poly.entity_id
_entity_poly.type
_entity_poly.pdbx_seq_one_letter_code
_entity_poly.pdbx_strand_id
1 'polypeptide(L)'
;METTASEPIQVSFPLPRGMDTKIHMRLTIQSKAILLFVTTVSAEDSDKPAPMGAFVYALPDKYNPNQPLSTTLYSTEATLEFTTRLARILAKKTNMPVYVGNSISFANTGLGGTMEEEMEAFKQVAAVALDKLQPVIQAANAVPNGVKVNNE
;
A
#
# COMPACT_ATOMS: atom_id res chain seq x y z
N MET A 1 14.21 -24.93 -0.76
CA MET A 1 14.08 -24.40 -0.62
C MET A 1 13.73 -23.68 0.12
N GLU A 2 13.86 -23.19 0.51
CA GLU A 2 13.55 -22.57 1.19
C GLU A 2 12.99 -21.61 0.97
N THR A 3 12.09 -21.51 1.17
CA THR A 3 11.48 -20.41 0.91
C THR A 3 11.87 -19.48 1.78
N THR A 4 12.22 -18.49 1.47
CA THR A 4 12.60 -17.48 2.26
C THR A 4 11.61 -16.44 2.24
N ALA A 5 10.39 -16.76 2.48
CA ALA A 5 9.36 -15.75 2.60
C ALA A 5 9.74 -14.88 3.78
N SER A 6 9.89 -13.61 3.57
CA SER A 6 10.19 -12.71 4.65
C SER A 6 8.98 -12.56 5.55
N GLU A 7 9.22 -12.30 6.81
CA GLU A 7 8.12 -12.11 7.74
C GLU A 7 7.36 -10.83 7.40
N PRO A 8 6.05 -10.83 7.58
CA PRO A 8 5.29 -9.61 7.35
C PRO A 8 5.71 -8.48 8.27
N ILE A 9 5.75 -7.29 7.73
CA ILE A 9 6.02 -6.09 8.50
C ILE A 9 4.68 -5.53 8.95
N GLN A 10 4.50 -5.40 10.25
CA GLN A 10 3.27 -4.86 10.79
C GLN A 10 3.56 -3.53 11.43
N VAL A 11 2.79 -2.52 11.06
CA VAL A 11 2.95 -1.16 11.55
C VAL A 11 1.59 -0.62 11.92
N SER A 12 1.52 0.14 12.99
CA SER A 12 0.30 0.84 13.31
C SER A 12 0.63 2.27 13.72
N PHE A 13 -0.23 3.19 13.35
CA PHE A 13 -0.04 4.61 13.65
C PHE A 13 -1.42 5.26 13.72
N PRO A 14 -1.52 6.40 14.40
CA PRO A 14 -2.82 7.06 14.55
C PRO A 14 -3.38 7.50 13.20
N LEU A 15 -4.69 7.36 13.04
CA LEU A 15 -5.38 7.91 11.89
C LEU A 15 -5.38 9.44 12.02
N PRO A 16 -4.90 10.18 11.01
CA PRO A 16 -4.92 11.63 11.12
C PRO A 16 -6.34 12.13 11.37
N ARG A 17 -6.50 12.97 12.38
CA ARG A 17 -7.78 13.51 12.80
C ARG A 17 -8.78 12.44 13.25
N GLY A 18 -8.29 11.22 13.48
CA GLY A 18 -9.14 10.16 13.98
C GLY A 18 -9.20 10.19 15.49
N MET A 19 -10.35 9.80 16.04
CA MET A 19 -10.52 9.74 17.49
C MET A 19 -10.36 8.29 17.91
N ASP A 20 -9.31 8.00 18.67
CA ASP A 20 -9.04 6.67 19.20
C ASP A 20 -9.04 5.61 18.11
N THR A 21 -8.57 5.98 16.92
CA THR A 21 -8.54 5.10 15.77
C THR A 21 -7.12 5.05 15.24
N LYS A 22 -6.66 3.84 14.93
CA LYS A 22 -5.32 3.65 14.37
C LYS A 22 -5.43 2.99 13.02
N ILE A 23 -4.46 3.30 12.16
CA ILE A 23 -4.29 2.59 10.91
C ILE A 23 -3.34 1.44 11.17
N HIS A 24 -3.75 0.25 10.75
CA HIS A 24 -2.90 -0.93 10.83
C HIS A 24 -2.50 -1.35 9.43
N MET A 25 -1.22 -1.56 9.22
CA MET A 25 -0.69 -1.97 7.94
C MET A 25 0.05 -3.29 8.10
N ARG A 26 -0.16 -4.18 7.16
CA ARG A 26 0.60 -5.43 7.10
C ARG A 26 1.20 -5.55 5.72
N LEU A 27 2.51 -5.55 5.65
CA LEU A 27 3.25 -5.54 4.40
C LEU A 27 4.06 -6.81 4.28
N THR A 28 3.87 -7.55 3.20
CA THR A 28 4.65 -8.74 2.92
C THR A 28 5.42 -8.52 1.63
N ILE A 29 6.73 -8.63 1.69
CA ILE A 29 7.58 -8.45 0.52
C ILE A 29 8.08 -9.82 0.11
N GLN A 30 7.69 -10.25 -1.09
CA GLN A 30 8.14 -11.52 -1.64
C GLN A 30 9.04 -11.25 -2.83
N SER A 31 9.67 -12.29 -3.35
CA SER A 31 10.63 -12.09 -4.42
C SER A 31 10.03 -11.53 -5.68
N LYS A 32 8.75 -11.80 -5.93
CA LYS A 32 8.12 -11.39 -7.18
C LYS A 32 6.86 -10.57 -7.01
N ALA A 33 6.51 -10.22 -5.79
CA ALA A 33 5.30 -9.44 -5.55
C ALA A 33 5.32 -8.83 -4.17
N ILE A 34 4.54 -7.78 -4.00
CA ILE A 34 4.36 -7.12 -2.72
C ILE A 34 2.88 -7.21 -2.37
N LEU A 35 2.60 -7.52 -1.12
CA LEU A 35 1.23 -7.64 -0.62
C LEU A 35 1.07 -6.68 0.54
N LEU A 36 0.10 -5.79 0.44
CA LEU A 36 -0.15 -4.79 1.49
C LEU A 36 -1.62 -4.79 1.88
N PHE A 37 -1.88 -4.93 3.16
CA PHE A 37 -3.23 -4.78 3.72
C PHE A 37 -3.25 -3.61 4.67
N VAL A 38 -4.26 -2.76 4.55
CA VAL A 38 -4.42 -1.56 5.37
C VAL A 38 -5.84 -1.52 5.89
N THR A 39 -5.99 -1.24 7.17
CA THR A 39 -7.30 -1.11 7.76
C THR A 39 -7.24 -0.12 8.91
N THR A 40 -8.40 0.31 9.39
CA THR A 40 -8.49 1.12 10.59
C THR A 40 -9.12 0.31 11.69
N VAL A 41 -8.66 0.53 12.92
CA VAL A 41 -9.20 -0.16 14.09
C VAL A 41 -9.43 0.88 15.15
N SER A 42 -10.66 0.96 15.65
CA SER A 42 -10.96 1.83 16.76
C SER A 42 -10.69 1.08 18.07
N ALA A 43 -10.60 1.83 19.16
CA ALA A 43 -10.36 1.21 20.46
C ALA A 43 -11.45 0.21 20.82
N GLU A 44 -12.67 0.45 20.36
CA GLU A 44 -13.79 -0.41 20.69
C GLU A 44 -13.82 -1.67 19.85
N ASP A 45 -13.17 -1.66 18.70
CA ASP A 45 -13.24 -2.77 17.76
C ASP A 45 -11.94 -3.55 17.64
N SER A 46 -11.05 -3.39 18.61
CA SER A 46 -9.72 -3.97 18.50
C SER A 46 -9.73 -5.50 18.43
N ASP A 47 -10.79 -6.12 18.97
CA ASP A 47 -10.88 -7.57 18.98
C ASP A 47 -11.63 -8.15 17.79
N LYS A 48 -12.16 -7.31 16.93
CA LYS A 48 -12.94 -7.77 15.80
C LYS A 48 -12.07 -7.99 14.58
N PRO A 49 -12.39 -8.98 13.76
CA PRO A 49 -11.62 -9.16 12.52
C PRO A 49 -11.87 -7.99 11.58
N ALA A 50 -10.82 -7.58 10.91
CA ALA A 50 -10.90 -6.48 9.97
C ALA A 50 -11.44 -6.96 8.62
N PRO A 51 -12.32 -6.21 7.97
CA PRO A 51 -12.73 -6.56 6.62
C PRO A 51 -11.58 -6.30 5.65
N MET A 52 -11.64 -6.91 4.48
CA MET A 52 -10.61 -6.72 3.49
C MET A 52 -10.76 -5.39 2.75
N GLY A 53 -12.00 -4.98 2.50
CA GLY A 53 -12.26 -3.80 1.69
C GLY A 53 -11.97 -4.05 0.22
N ALA A 54 -11.66 -3.00 -0.52
CA ALA A 54 -11.30 -3.16 -1.91
C ALA A 54 -9.94 -3.85 -2.04
N PHE A 55 -9.77 -4.63 -3.09
CA PHE A 55 -8.55 -5.37 -3.34
C PHE A 55 -8.15 -5.14 -4.78
N VAL A 56 -6.96 -4.58 -5.00
CA VAL A 56 -6.49 -4.14 -6.31
C VAL A 56 -5.11 -4.70 -6.56
N TYR A 57 -4.88 -5.13 -7.80
CA TYR A 57 -3.59 -5.60 -8.27
C TYR A 57 -3.02 -4.55 -9.21
N ALA A 58 -1.79 -4.14 -9.02
CA ALA A 58 -1.12 -3.20 -9.91
C ALA A 58 0.16 -3.81 -10.42
N LEU A 59 0.46 -3.53 -11.68
CA LEU A 59 1.59 -4.12 -12.38
C LEU A 59 2.37 -3.03 -13.07
N PRO A 60 3.70 -3.00 -12.96
CA PRO A 60 4.49 -2.03 -13.72
C PRO A 60 4.35 -2.28 -15.21
N ASP A 61 4.32 -1.20 -15.98
CA ASP A 61 4.23 -1.29 -17.42
C ASP A 61 5.60 -0.96 -18.01
N LYS A 62 6.22 -1.94 -18.68
CA LYS A 62 7.54 -1.73 -19.26
C LYS A 62 7.55 -0.62 -20.28
N TYR A 63 6.46 -0.47 -21.03
CA TYR A 63 6.41 0.49 -22.11
C TYR A 63 6.02 1.87 -21.63
N ASN A 64 5.41 1.96 -20.45
CA ASN A 64 4.97 3.22 -19.89
C ASN A 64 5.26 3.23 -18.39
N PRO A 65 6.53 3.40 -18.00
CA PRO A 65 6.89 3.24 -16.58
C PRO A 65 6.16 4.20 -15.64
N ASN A 66 5.67 5.31 -16.15
CA ASN A 66 4.96 6.26 -15.31
C ASN A 66 3.50 5.95 -15.13
N GLN A 67 2.99 4.94 -15.83
CA GLN A 67 1.58 4.60 -15.80
C GLN A 67 1.39 3.11 -15.58
N PRO A 68 1.54 2.65 -14.33
CA PRO A 68 1.31 1.23 -14.05
C PRO A 68 -0.12 0.82 -14.39
N LEU A 69 -0.28 -0.44 -14.71
CA LEU A 69 -1.59 -1.00 -14.98
C LEU A 69 -2.21 -1.47 -13.67
N SER A 70 -3.51 -1.39 -13.55
CA SER A 70 -4.18 -1.87 -12.35
C SER A 70 -5.45 -2.63 -12.71
N THR A 71 -5.78 -3.61 -11.89
CA THR A 71 -6.98 -4.42 -12.06
C THR A 71 -7.65 -4.56 -10.70
N THR A 72 -8.94 -4.29 -10.67
CA THR A 72 -9.70 -4.43 -9.43
C THR A 72 -10.08 -5.89 -9.28
N LEU A 73 -9.65 -6.50 -8.18
CA LEU A 73 -9.97 -7.89 -7.89
C LEU A 73 -11.23 -8.00 -7.05
N TYR A 74 -11.44 -7.06 -6.17
CA TYR A 74 -12.67 -6.99 -5.37
C TYR A 74 -12.98 -5.53 -5.13
N SER A 75 -14.21 -5.15 -5.34
CA SER A 75 -14.58 -3.73 -5.30
C SER A 75 -15.46 -3.43 -4.11
N THR A 76 -15.05 -2.43 -3.36
CA THR A 76 -15.88 -1.78 -2.35
C THR A 76 -15.81 -0.30 -2.68
N GLU A 77 -16.93 0.28 -2.98
CA GLU A 77 -16.96 1.64 -3.52
C GLU A 77 -16.23 2.64 -2.60
N ALA A 78 -16.40 2.49 -1.32
CA ALA A 78 -15.85 3.46 -0.37
C ALA A 78 -14.33 3.52 -0.39
N THR A 79 -13.65 2.40 -0.71
CA THR A 79 -12.20 2.36 -0.63
C THR A 79 -11.51 2.12 -1.96
N LEU A 80 -12.26 1.97 -3.05
CA LEU A 80 -11.68 1.55 -4.31
C LEU A 80 -10.67 2.55 -4.86
N GLU A 81 -11.01 3.83 -4.84
CA GLU A 81 -10.12 4.82 -5.44
C GLU A 81 -8.82 4.95 -4.64
N PHE A 82 -8.93 4.99 -3.33
CA PHE A 82 -7.76 5.05 -2.46
C PHE A 82 -6.85 3.84 -2.73
N THR A 83 -7.46 2.66 -2.79
CA THR A 83 -6.71 1.42 -2.98
C THR A 83 -6.03 1.40 -4.34
N THR A 84 -6.72 1.81 -5.38
CA THR A 84 -6.16 1.82 -6.73
C THR A 84 -4.97 2.77 -6.83
N ARG A 85 -5.10 3.96 -6.28
CA ARG A 85 -4.03 4.94 -6.32
C ARG A 85 -2.82 4.46 -5.54
N LEU A 86 -3.06 3.88 -4.38
CA LEU A 86 -1.96 3.37 -3.56
C LEU A 86 -1.23 2.24 -4.28
N ALA A 87 -1.98 1.29 -4.84
CA ALA A 87 -1.37 0.16 -5.55
C ALA A 87 -0.51 0.65 -6.72
N ARG A 88 -1.00 1.61 -7.48
CA ARG A 88 -0.27 2.12 -8.64
C ARG A 88 1.00 2.86 -8.23
N ILE A 89 0.93 3.65 -7.18
CA ILE A 89 2.11 4.35 -6.69
C ILE A 89 3.17 3.35 -6.25
N LEU A 90 2.78 2.33 -5.51
CA LEU A 90 3.72 1.35 -5.02
C LEU A 90 4.32 0.53 -6.16
N ALA A 91 3.52 0.15 -7.16
CA ALA A 91 4.04 -0.58 -8.30
C ALA A 91 5.04 0.27 -9.08
N LYS A 92 4.75 1.56 -9.25
CA LYS A 92 5.64 2.45 -9.95
C LYS A 92 6.97 2.61 -9.21
N LYS A 93 6.91 2.80 -7.91
CA LYS A 93 8.13 3.06 -7.13
C LYS A 93 8.99 1.83 -6.93
N THR A 94 8.37 0.66 -6.79
CA THR A 94 9.11 -0.57 -6.55
C THR A 94 9.44 -1.34 -7.81
N ASN A 95 8.78 -1.00 -8.91
CA ASN A 95 8.89 -1.74 -10.17
C ASN A 95 8.55 -3.21 -9.98
N MET A 96 7.58 -3.48 -9.13
CA MET A 96 7.13 -4.84 -8.84
C MET A 96 5.62 -4.91 -8.86
N PRO A 97 5.06 -6.11 -9.14
CA PRO A 97 3.61 -6.30 -8.94
C PRO A 97 3.23 -6.08 -7.49
N VAL A 98 2.11 -5.40 -7.26
CA VAL A 98 1.66 -5.04 -5.93
C VAL A 98 0.19 -5.40 -5.79
N TYR A 99 -0.17 -6.06 -4.69
CA TYR A 99 -1.54 -6.31 -4.32
C TYR A 99 -1.85 -5.46 -3.09
N VAL A 100 -2.92 -4.67 -3.13
CA VAL A 100 -3.30 -3.85 -2.00
C VAL A 100 -4.75 -4.13 -1.62
N GLY A 101 -4.96 -4.49 -0.37
CA GLY A 101 -6.29 -4.57 0.23
C GLY A 101 -6.45 -3.42 1.20
N ASN A 102 -7.56 -2.71 1.14
CA ASN A 102 -7.74 -1.52 1.95
C ASN A 102 -9.18 -1.39 2.44
N SER A 103 -9.33 -1.34 3.75
CA SER A 103 -10.63 -1.15 4.38
C SER A 103 -10.62 0.00 5.37
N ILE A 104 -9.82 1.03 5.10
CA ILE A 104 -9.78 2.20 5.97
C ILE A 104 -11.16 2.85 6.03
N SER A 105 -11.58 3.18 7.25
CA SER A 105 -12.84 3.87 7.48
C SER A 105 -12.56 5.24 8.07
N PHE A 106 -13.23 6.24 7.55
CA PHE A 106 -13.11 7.60 8.06
C PHE A 106 -14.30 8.02 8.92
N ALA A 107 -15.09 7.04 9.36
CA ALA A 107 -16.27 7.36 10.15
C ALA A 107 -15.95 8.06 11.46
N ASN A 108 -14.77 7.79 12.02
CA ASN A 108 -14.38 8.36 13.30
C ASN A 108 -13.44 9.56 13.18
N THR A 109 -13.33 10.15 12.00
CA THR A 109 -12.54 11.36 11.87
C THR A 109 -13.36 12.57 12.28
N GLY A 110 -12.67 13.68 12.53
CA GLY A 110 -13.34 14.87 13.06
C GLY A 110 -14.45 15.41 12.16
N LEU A 111 -14.29 15.28 10.84
CA LEU A 111 -15.28 15.77 9.88
C LEU A 111 -16.02 14.67 9.17
N GLY A 112 -15.81 13.41 9.58
CA GLY A 112 -16.57 12.29 9.04
C GLY A 112 -16.16 11.81 7.67
N GLY A 113 -14.94 12.11 7.25
CA GLY A 113 -14.45 11.57 5.98
C GLY A 113 -14.49 12.55 4.84
N THR A 114 -14.05 13.78 5.09
CA THR A 114 -13.94 14.75 3.99
C THR A 114 -12.78 14.36 3.08
N MET A 115 -12.77 14.97 1.90
CA MET A 115 -11.68 14.73 0.94
C MET A 115 -10.32 15.12 1.54
N GLU A 116 -10.27 16.16 2.33
CA GLU A 116 -9.03 16.55 2.97
C GLU A 116 -8.54 15.52 3.96
N GLU A 117 -9.45 14.92 4.71
CA GLU A 117 -9.08 13.88 5.67
C GLU A 117 -8.59 12.65 4.95
N GLU A 118 -9.26 12.28 3.87
CA GLU A 118 -8.80 11.13 3.08
C GLU A 118 -7.44 11.36 2.47
N MET A 119 -7.21 12.56 1.96
CA MET A 119 -5.94 12.89 1.35
C MET A 119 -4.81 12.87 2.35
N GLU A 120 -5.06 13.37 3.54
CA GLU A 120 -4.07 13.38 4.60
C GLU A 120 -3.70 11.97 5.01
N ALA A 121 -4.72 11.12 5.16
CA ALA A 121 -4.48 9.72 5.49
C ALA A 121 -3.73 9.01 4.35
N PHE A 122 -4.09 9.30 3.11
CA PHE A 122 -3.43 8.69 1.96
C PHE A 122 -1.94 9.04 1.94
N LYS A 123 -1.61 10.30 2.17
CA LYS A 123 -0.22 10.71 2.19
C LYS A 123 0.56 9.98 3.28
N GLN A 124 -0.04 9.84 4.44
CA GLN A 124 0.64 9.17 5.54
C GLN A 124 0.81 7.68 5.27
N VAL A 125 -0.23 7.02 4.77
CA VAL A 125 -0.15 5.60 4.44
C VAL A 125 0.91 5.37 3.36
N ALA A 126 0.89 6.19 2.32
CA ALA A 126 1.87 6.05 1.25
C ALA A 126 3.29 6.29 1.76
N ALA A 127 3.48 7.28 2.61
CA ALA A 127 4.80 7.58 3.16
C ALA A 127 5.32 6.43 4.00
N VAL A 128 4.48 5.85 4.85
CA VAL A 128 4.91 4.74 5.70
C VAL A 128 5.22 3.51 4.84
N ALA A 129 4.37 3.22 3.86
CA ALA A 129 4.59 2.07 2.99
C ALA A 129 5.89 2.23 2.20
N LEU A 130 6.13 3.41 1.64
CA LEU A 130 7.34 3.64 0.87
C LEU A 130 8.59 3.60 1.75
N ASP A 131 8.48 4.05 2.98
CA ASP A 131 9.59 3.96 3.91
C ASP A 131 9.96 2.50 4.16
N LYS A 132 8.98 1.64 4.38
CA LYS A 132 9.25 0.22 4.62
C LYS A 132 9.71 -0.51 3.37
N LEU A 133 9.44 0.05 2.19
CA LEU A 133 9.83 -0.55 0.93
C LEU A 133 11.15 -0.01 0.38
N GLN A 134 11.86 0.82 1.15
CA GLN A 134 13.10 1.41 0.67
C GLN A 134 14.12 0.39 0.15
N PRO A 135 14.34 -0.74 0.81
CA PRO A 135 15.29 -1.70 0.23
C PRO A 135 14.88 -2.19 -1.16
N VAL A 136 13.59 -2.39 -1.39
CA VAL A 136 13.09 -2.81 -2.69
C VAL A 136 13.26 -1.69 -3.71
N ILE A 137 12.94 -0.47 -3.31
CA ILE A 137 13.04 0.69 -4.19
C ILE A 137 14.49 0.94 -4.59
N GLN A 138 15.41 0.82 -3.65
CA GLN A 138 16.82 1.02 -3.95
C GLN A 138 17.34 -0.06 -4.88
N ALA A 139 16.90 -1.30 -4.68
CA ALA A 139 17.31 -2.38 -5.57
C ALA A 139 16.79 -2.15 -6.98
N ALA A 140 15.56 -1.69 -7.11
CA ALA A 140 14.98 -1.42 -8.42
C ALA A 140 15.74 -0.31 -9.14
N ASN A 141 16.15 0.71 -8.40
CA ASN A 141 16.88 1.82 -9.01
C ASN A 141 18.30 1.44 -9.37
N ALA A 142 18.90 0.55 -8.61
CA ALA A 142 20.28 0.16 -8.85
C ALA A 142 20.43 -0.71 -10.10
N VAL A 143 19.46 -1.60 -10.36
CA VAL A 143 19.55 -2.53 -11.47
C VAL A 143 19.68 -1.83 -12.81
N PRO A 144 18.84 -0.84 -13.14
CA PRO A 144 19.00 -0.16 -14.43
C PRO A 144 20.34 0.51 -14.59
N ASN A 145 20.86 1.07 -13.52
CA ASN A 145 22.15 1.72 -13.61
C ASN A 145 23.25 0.73 -13.90
N GLY A 146 23.20 -0.40 -13.28
CA GLY A 146 24.17 -1.44 -13.53
C GLY A 146 24.13 -1.91 -14.98
N VAL A 147 22.95 -2.07 -15.51
CA VAL A 147 22.80 -2.49 -16.88
C VAL A 147 23.39 -1.47 -17.84
N LYS A 148 23.13 -0.21 -17.58
CA LYS A 148 23.67 0.83 -18.44
C LYS A 148 25.18 0.82 -18.46
N VAL A 149 25.77 0.66 -17.32
CA VAL A 149 27.23 0.65 -17.24
C VAL A 149 27.77 -0.52 -18.00
N ASN A 150 27.12 -1.63 -17.91
CA ASN A 150 27.61 -2.81 -18.57
C ASN A 150 27.54 -2.72 -20.08
N ASN A 151 26.71 -1.84 -20.58
CA ASN A 151 26.56 -1.73 -22.03
C ASN A 151 27.52 -0.79 -22.67
N GLU A 152 28.38 -0.14 -21.87
CA GLU A 152 29.27 0.72 -22.44
C GLU A 152 30.35 0.17 -23.04
#